data_519265b0841669286ef44bda4fe2bd5d
#
_entry.id   519265b0841669286ef44bda4fe2bd5d
#
_cell.length_a   1.000
_cell.length_b   1.000
_cell.length_c   1.000
_cell.angle_alpha   90.00
_cell.angle_beta   90.00
_cell.angle_gamma   90.00
#
_symmetry.space_group_name_H-M   'P 1'
#
loop_
_entity.id
_entity.type
_entity.pdbx_description
1 polymer ?
#
loop_
_entity_poly.entity_id
_entity_poly.type
_entity_poly.pdbx_seq_one_letter_code
_entity_poly.pdbx_strand_id
1 'polypeptide(L)'
;YIGMDRFDVREQIEKDLAAAGLLEKVEAYTNKVGFSERTNVPIEPKLSMQWFLKMQHFADMALPPVMNDELKFYPAKYKNTYKNWLENIKDWCISRQLWWGHRIPAYFLPEGGYVVAATPEEALALAKEKTGNADLKLEDLRQDEDCLDTWFSSWLWPISLFEVSTIRVTRR
;
A
#
# COMPACT_ATOMS: atom_id res chain seq x y z
N TYR A 1 -22.15 18.29 -6.39
CA TYR A 1 -21.26 17.76 -7.42
C TYR A 1 -20.96 16.26 -7.23
N ILE A 2 -21.51 15.62 -6.19
CA ILE A 2 -21.31 14.17 -5.94
C ILE A 2 -21.88 13.38 -7.12
N GLY A 3 -21.07 12.52 -7.74
CA GLY A 3 -21.45 11.68 -8.88
C GLY A 3 -21.25 12.34 -10.26
N MET A 4 -20.86 13.60 -10.31
CA MET A 4 -20.50 14.27 -11.58
C MET A 4 -19.05 13.95 -11.97
N ASP A 5 -18.77 13.93 -13.28
CA ASP A 5 -17.39 13.87 -13.77
C ASP A 5 -16.62 15.13 -13.33
N ARG A 6 -15.36 14.95 -12.92
CA ARG A 6 -14.52 16.04 -12.39
C ARG A 6 -14.24 17.17 -13.40
N PHE A 7 -14.27 16.86 -14.69
CA PHE A 7 -14.08 17.88 -15.71
C PHE A 7 -15.35 18.71 -15.91
N ASP A 8 -16.52 18.04 -15.86
CA ASP A 8 -17.82 18.72 -15.91
C ASP A 8 -18.02 19.60 -14.67
N VAL A 9 -17.55 19.15 -13.50
CA VAL A 9 -17.59 19.96 -12.27
C VAL A 9 -16.82 21.26 -12.43
N ARG A 10 -15.68 21.29 -13.11
CA ARG A 10 -14.89 22.50 -13.31
C ARG A 10 -15.64 23.58 -14.08
N GLU A 11 -16.37 23.15 -15.11
CA GLU A 11 -17.22 24.08 -15.88
C GLU A 11 -18.46 24.51 -15.09
N GLN A 12 -19.05 23.58 -14.35
CA GLN A 12 -20.26 23.88 -13.58
C GLN A 12 -19.99 24.82 -12.40
N ILE A 13 -18.86 24.64 -11.70
CA ILE A 13 -18.51 25.47 -10.56
C ILE A 13 -18.24 26.93 -10.93
N GLU A 14 -17.72 27.19 -12.13
CA GLU A 14 -17.56 28.54 -12.67
C GLU A 14 -18.92 29.23 -12.82
N LYS A 15 -19.91 28.53 -13.41
CA LYS A 15 -21.27 29.03 -13.57
C LYS A 15 -21.97 29.29 -12.26
N ASP A 16 -21.80 28.38 -11.30
CA ASP A 16 -22.42 28.47 -9.97
C ASP A 16 -21.82 29.64 -9.15
N LEU A 17 -20.51 29.84 -9.22
CA LEU A 17 -19.83 30.96 -8.57
C LEU A 17 -20.24 32.30 -9.21
N ALA A 18 -20.39 32.36 -10.53
CA ALA A 18 -20.88 33.55 -11.23
C ALA A 18 -22.32 33.86 -10.82
N ALA A 19 -23.19 32.86 -10.77
CA ALA A 19 -24.58 33.01 -10.34
C ALA A 19 -24.72 33.47 -8.88
N ALA A 20 -23.80 33.04 -8.01
CA ALA A 20 -23.75 33.45 -6.62
C ALA A 20 -23.08 34.84 -6.40
N GLY A 21 -22.55 35.49 -7.44
CA GLY A 21 -21.81 36.75 -7.34
C GLY A 21 -20.45 36.61 -6.64
N LEU A 22 -19.89 35.42 -6.60
CA LEU A 22 -18.63 35.08 -5.93
C LEU A 22 -17.44 34.94 -6.87
N LEU A 23 -17.68 34.97 -8.18
CA LEU A 23 -16.64 34.87 -9.21
C LEU A 23 -16.07 36.27 -9.49
N GLU A 24 -14.79 36.49 -9.18
CA GLU A 24 -14.11 37.75 -9.45
C GLU A 24 -13.64 37.84 -10.90
N LYS A 25 -12.90 36.83 -11.36
CA LYS A 25 -12.43 36.72 -12.76
C LYS A 25 -12.00 35.32 -13.11
N VAL A 26 -11.95 35.03 -14.41
CA VAL A 26 -11.35 33.83 -14.98
C VAL A 26 -10.18 34.25 -15.86
N GLU A 27 -9.03 33.63 -15.66
CA GLU A 27 -7.81 33.89 -16.45
C GLU A 27 -7.33 32.62 -17.12
N ALA A 28 -6.95 32.73 -18.40
CA ALA A 28 -6.28 31.64 -19.08
C ALA A 28 -4.90 31.41 -18.48
N TYR A 29 -4.65 30.19 -18.01
CA TYR A 29 -3.39 29.81 -17.38
C TYR A 29 -2.89 28.49 -17.96
N THR A 30 -1.59 28.40 -18.26
CA THR A 30 -0.95 27.19 -18.75
C THR A 30 -0.01 26.63 -17.67
N ASN A 31 -0.23 25.39 -17.27
CA ASN A 31 0.61 24.68 -16.31
C ASN A 31 0.93 23.27 -16.80
N LYS A 32 1.90 22.64 -16.13
CA LYS A 32 2.22 21.23 -16.35
C LYS A 32 1.36 20.38 -15.43
N VAL A 33 0.56 19.50 -16.01
CA VAL A 33 -0.28 18.55 -15.27
C VAL A 33 0.36 17.17 -15.34
N GLY A 34 0.51 16.50 -14.18
CA GLY A 34 0.95 15.11 -14.13
C GLY A 34 -0.11 14.16 -14.66
N PHE A 35 0.31 13.13 -15.39
CA PHE A 35 -0.55 12.06 -15.88
C PHE A 35 -0.13 10.73 -15.27
N SER A 36 -1.10 9.86 -15.02
CA SER A 36 -0.83 8.49 -14.59
C SER A 36 -0.19 7.71 -15.75
N GLU A 37 0.99 7.13 -15.50
CA GLU A 37 1.67 6.27 -16.48
C GLU A 37 0.84 5.04 -16.90
N ARG A 38 -0.06 4.59 -16.04
CA ARG A 38 -0.86 3.37 -16.27
C ARG A 38 -2.14 3.61 -17.03
N THR A 39 -2.79 4.75 -16.78
CA THR A 39 -4.14 5.03 -17.31
C THR A 39 -4.17 6.23 -18.24
N ASN A 40 -3.07 6.99 -18.33
CA ASN A 40 -2.94 8.20 -19.11
C ASN A 40 -4.05 9.25 -18.82
N VAL A 41 -4.47 9.32 -17.55
CA VAL A 41 -5.42 10.35 -17.09
C VAL A 41 -4.71 11.35 -16.17
N PRO A 42 -5.17 12.61 -16.11
CA PRO A 42 -4.63 13.60 -15.20
C PRO A 42 -4.71 13.15 -13.74
N ILE A 43 -3.61 13.32 -13.00
CA ILE A 43 -3.54 12.98 -11.56
C ILE A 43 -4.15 14.12 -10.76
N GLU A 44 -4.98 13.77 -9.79
CA GLU A 44 -5.49 14.70 -8.78
C GLU A 44 -5.10 14.22 -7.38
N PRO A 45 -4.65 15.14 -6.50
CA PRO A 45 -4.33 14.79 -5.13
C PRO A 45 -5.55 14.29 -4.38
N LYS A 46 -5.46 13.09 -3.81
CA LYS A 46 -6.49 12.50 -2.97
C LYS A 46 -5.85 11.72 -1.83
N LEU A 47 -6.32 11.96 -0.61
CA LEU A 47 -5.95 11.12 0.51
C LEU A 47 -6.68 9.77 0.42
N SER A 48 -5.93 8.70 0.60
CA SER A 48 -6.47 7.34 0.66
C SER A 48 -5.73 6.53 1.72
N MET A 49 -6.43 5.56 2.29
CA MET A 49 -5.79 4.60 3.20
C MET A 49 -4.85 3.71 2.41
N GLN A 50 -3.64 3.52 2.95
CA GLN A 50 -2.61 2.69 2.31
C GLN A 50 -1.99 1.77 3.35
N TRP A 51 -1.51 0.62 2.89
CA TRP A 51 -0.78 -0.34 3.71
C TRP A 51 0.71 -0.06 3.66
N PHE A 52 1.32 0.03 4.84
CA PHE A 52 2.75 0.25 4.99
C PHE A 52 3.39 -0.89 5.77
N LEU A 53 4.53 -1.36 5.29
CA LEU A 53 5.42 -2.24 6.02
C LEU A 53 6.44 -1.39 6.76
N LYS A 54 6.52 -1.57 8.09
CA LYS A 54 7.53 -0.90 8.93
C LYS A 54 8.90 -1.50 8.65
N MET A 55 9.77 -0.72 8.01
CA MET A 55 11.05 -1.20 7.49
C MET A 55 12.21 -1.11 8.48
N GLN A 56 12.11 -0.28 9.50
CA GLN A 56 13.24 -0.04 10.43
C GLN A 56 13.77 -1.32 11.07
N HIS A 57 12.88 -2.16 11.57
CA HIS A 57 13.27 -3.43 12.20
C HIS A 57 14.09 -4.34 11.26
N PHE A 58 13.70 -4.41 9.99
CA PHE A 58 14.42 -5.20 8.99
C PHE A 58 15.79 -4.60 8.67
N ALA A 59 15.88 -3.27 8.60
CA ALA A 59 17.15 -2.57 8.40
C ALA A 59 18.10 -2.79 9.56
N ASP A 60 17.62 -2.74 10.80
CA ASP A 60 18.41 -2.98 12.00
C ASP A 60 18.99 -4.41 12.04
N MET A 61 18.28 -5.38 11.46
CA MET A 61 18.76 -6.76 11.33
C MET A 61 19.73 -6.95 10.16
N ALA A 62 19.49 -6.27 9.04
CA ALA A 62 20.24 -6.48 7.80
C ALA A 62 21.54 -5.68 7.71
N LEU A 63 21.65 -4.55 8.41
CA LEU A 63 22.82 -3.67 8.34
C LEU A 63 24.05 -4.26 9.04
N PRO A 64 23.98 -4.78 10.28
CA PRO A 64 25.16 -5.25 11.02
C PRO A 64 25.98 -6.31 10.29
N PRO A 65 25.40 -7.38 9.70
CA PRO A 65 26.18 -8.40 9.00
C PRO A 65 27.05 -7.84 7.86
N VAL A 66 26.57 -6.80 7.19
CA VAL A 66 27.34 -6.13 6.12
C VAL A 66 28.42 -5.23 6.72
N MET A 67 28.10 -4.52 7.80
CA MET A 67 29.08 -3.64 8.44
C MET A 67 30.25 -4.40 9.07
N ASN A 68 29.99 -5.58 9.60
CA ASN A 68 30.98 -6.45 10.24
C ASN A 68 31.70 -7.39 9.24
N ASP A 69 31.44 -7.24 7.92
CA ASP A 69 32.02 -8.07 6.85
C ASP A 69 31.67 -9.58 6.93
N GLU A 70 30.62 -9.94 7.67
CA GLU A 70 30.04 -11.29 7.65
C GLU A 70 29.42 -11.56 6.27
N LEU A 71 28.79 -10.53 5.68
CA LEU A 71 28.31 -10.51 4.31
C LEU A 71 29.05 -9.43 3.52
N LYS A 72 29.77 -9.84 2.46
CA LYS A 72 30.63 -8.95 1.67
C LYS A 72 30.03 -8.60 0.34
N PHE A 73 30.11 -7.32 -0.04
CA PHE A 73 29.76 -6.83 -1.36
C PHE A 73 30.96 -6.82 -2.31
N TYR A 74 30.73 -7.21 -3.54
CA TYR A 74 31.69 -7.09 -4.63
C TYR A 74 31.08 -6.28 -5.78
N PRO A 75 31.61 -5.11 -6.15
CA PRO A 75 32.73 -4.38 -5.53
C PRO A 75 32.39 -3.82 -4.13
N ALA A 76 33.39 -3.69 -3.29
CA ALA A 76 33.23 -3.24 -1.89
C ALA A 76 32.61 -1.83 -1.74
N LYS A 77 32.71 -0.98 -2.77
CA LYS A 77 32.10 0.38 -2.77
C LYS A 77 30.60 0.39 -2.49
N TYR A 78 29.87 -0.68 -2.85
CA TYR A 78 28.43 -0.79 -2.61
C TYR A 78 28.08 -0.96 -1.14
N LYS A 79 29.01 -1.29 -0.27
CA LYS A 79 28.82 -1.33 1.19
C LYS A 79 28.35 0.05 1.70
N ASN A 80 28.94 1.14 1.21
CA ASN A 80 28.53 2.49 1.60
C ASN A 80 27.15 2.88 1.10
N THR A 81 26.81 2.49 -0.13
CA THR A 81 25.46 2.73 -0.70
C THR A 81 24.40 1.97 0.10
N TYR A 82 24.67 0.71 0.43
CA TYR A 82 23.79 -0.13 1.25
C TYR A 82 23.59 0.46 2.64
N LYS A 83 24.70 0.85 3.30
CA LYS A 83 24.68 1.51 4.60
C LYS A 83 23.79 2.74 4.58
N ASN A 84 24.06 3.69 3.65
CA ASN A 84 23.31 4.93 3.56
C ASN A 84 21.81 4.71 3.31
N TRP A 85 21.46 3.69 2.53
CA TRP A 85 20.07 3.36 2.27
C TRP A 85 19.39 2.83 3.53
N LEU A 86 19.97 1.86 4.22
CA LEU A 86 19.34 1.24 5.40
C LEU A 86 19.30 2.17 6.61
N GLU A 87 20.29 3.04 6.81
CA GLU A 87 20.27 4.05 7.87
C GLU A 87 19.18 5.11 7.66
N ASN A 88 18.75 5.32 6.42
CA ASN A 88 17.72 6.28 6.07
C ASN A 88 16.44 5.61 5.53
N ILE A 89 16.22 4.36 5.88
CA ILE A 89 15.09 3.58 5.38
C ILE A 89 13.76 4.23 5.81
N LYS A 90 12.79 4.23 4.91
CA LYS A 90 11.43 4.67 5.18
C LYS A 90 10.48 3.49 5.07
N ASP A 91 9.35 3.60 5.76
CA ASP A 91 8.30 2.61 5.65
C ASP A 91 7.84 2.45 4.19
N TRP A 92 7.65 1.21 3.79
CA TRP A 92 7.32 0.85 2.41
C TRP A 92 5.82 0.76 2.21
N CYS A 93 5.26 1.61 1.36
CA CYS A 93 3.88 1.49 0.92
C CYS A 93 3.76 0.25 0.02
N ILE A 94 3.03 -0.76 0.48
CA ILE A 94 2.90 -2.06 -0.20
C ILE A 94 1.58 -2.24 -0.92
N SER A 95 0.63 -1.33 -0.78
CA SER A 95 -0.66 -1.39 -1.48
C SER A 95 -0.61 -0.72 -2.85
N ARG A 96 -1.32 -1.32 -3.81
CA ARG A 96 -1.47 -0.82 -5.18
C ARG A 96 -2.92 -0.94 -5.61
N GLN A 97 -3.46 0.12 -6.20
CA GLN A 97 -4.81 0.20 -6.74
C GLN A 97 -4.84 -0.42 -8.15
N LEU A 98 -4.76 -1.75 -8.21
CA LEU A 98 -4.71 -2.51 -9.45
C LEU A 98 -5.85 -3.52 -9.49
N TRP A 99 -6.37 -3.76 -10.67
CA TRP A 99 -7.43 -4.76 -10.89
C TRP A 99 -6.92 -6.19 -10.84
N TRP A 100 -5.63 -6.39 -11.05
CA TRP A 100 -5.01 -7.71 -11.07
C TRP A 100 -3.70 -7.72 -10.27
N GLY A 101 -3.53 -8.75 -9.47
CA GLY A 101 -2.37 -8.94 -8.60
C GLY A 101 -2.70 -9.79 -7.38
N HIS A 102 -1.78 -9.88 -6.44
CA HIS A 102 -1.99 -10.53 -5.14
C HIS A 102 -2.84 -9.62 -4.25
N ARG A 103 -4.10 -9.95 -4.12
CA ARG A 103 -5.04 -9.18 -3.31
C ARG A 103 -4.59 -9.14 -1.84
N ILE A 104 -4.70 -7.99 -1.21
CA ILE A 104 -4.32 -7.81 0.19
C ILE A 104 -5.21 -8.69 1.08
N PRO A 105 -4.65 -9.56 1.96
CA PRO A 105 -5.39 -10.50 2.78
C PRO A 105 -5.93 -9.84 4.06
N ALA A 106 -6.44 -8.64 3.95
CA ALA A 106 -7.04 -7.88 5.05
C ALA A 106 -8.56 -7.79 4.86
N TYR A 107 -9.30 -8.01 5.94
CA TYR A 107 -10.75 -8.01 5.96
C TYR A 107 -11.24 -6.97 6.96
N PHE A 108 -11.96 -5.97 6.47
CA PHE A 108 -12.53 -4.91 7.27
C PHE A 108 -13.78 -5.38 7.98
N LEU A 109 -13.90 -4.96 9.24
CA LEU A 109 -15.03 -5.28 10.12
C LEU A 109 -16.12 -4.21 10.00
N PRO A 110 -17.41 -4.57 10.17
CA PRO A 110 -18.51 -3.61 10.06
C PRO A 110 -18.41 -2.43 11.04
N GLU A 111 -17.94 -2.67 12.24
CA GLU A 111 -17.79 -1.65 13.30
C GLU A 111 -16.45 -0.91 13.26
N GLY A 112 -15.66 -1.19 12.23
CA GLY A 112 -14.32 -0.61 12.06
C GLY A 112 -13.19 -1.54 12.51
N GLY A 113 -11.98 -1.25 12.02
CA GLY A 113 -10.83 -2.12 12.17
C GLY A 113 -10.78 -3.22 11.11
N TYR A 114 -9.82 -4.12 11.24
CA TYR A 114 -9.59 -5.20 10.28
C TYR A 114 -8.96 -6.42 10.96
N VAL A 115 -9.03 -7.55 10.28
CA VAL A 115 -8.26 -8.77 10.56
C VAL A 115 -7.47 -9.16 9.31
N VAL A 116 -6.37 -9.89 9.48
CA VAL A 116 -5.53 -10.38 8.38
C VAL A 116 -5.54 -11.90 8.44
N ALA A 117 -5.88 -12.55 7.34
CA ALA A 117 -5.98 -14.00 7.26
C ALA A 117 -5.73 -14.49 5.84
N ALA A 118 -5.25 -15.72 5.71
CA ALA A 118 -5.00 -16.33 4.40
C ALA A 118 -6.30 -16.69 3.67
N THR A 119 -7.33 -17.07 4.41
CA THR A 119 -8.64 -17.45 3.86
C THR A 119 -9.80 -16.65 4.49
N PRO A 120 -10.92 -16.52 3.77
CA PRO A 120 -12.10 -15.86 4.31
C PRO A 120 -12.66 -16.52 5.59
N GLU A 121 -12.57 -17.84 5.68
CA GLU A 121 -13.03 -18.62 6.84
C GLU A 121 -12.18 -18.31 8.08
N GLU A 122 -10.88 -18.26 7.91
CA GLU A 122 -9.93 -17.86 8.96
C GLU A 122 -10.19 -16.41 9.39
N ALA A 123 -10.43 -15.52 8.41
CA ALA A 123 -10.78 -14.13 8.68
C ALA A 123 -12.04 -14.01 9.53
N LEU A 124 -13.07 -14.82 9.23
CA LEU A 124 -14.31 -14.83 10.01
C LEU A 124 -14.07 -15.32 11.44
N ALA A 125 -13.25 -16.36 11.63
CA ALA A 125 -12.91 -16.85 12.97
C ALA A 125 -12.21 -15.76 13.80
N LEU A 126 -11.18 -15.11 13.21
CA LEU A 126 -10.46 -14.02 13.85
C LEU A 126 -11.35 -12.79 14.11
N ALA A 127 -12.28 -12.50 13.20
CA ALA A 127 -13.22 -11.40 13.34
C ALA A 127 -14.17 -11.63 14.53
N LYS A 128 -14.72 -12.84 14.67
CA LYS A 128 -15.58 -13.23 15.80
C LYS A 128 -14.83 -13.12 17.13
N GLU A 129 -13.59 -13.61 17.18
CA GLU A 129 -12.75 -13.52 18.37
C GLU A 129 -12.47 -12.06 18.74
N LYS A 130 -12.10 -11.24 17.73
CA LYS A 130 -11.73 -9.83 17.93
C LYS A 130 -12.91 -8.95 18.36
N THR A 131 -14.10 -9.19 17.81
CA THR A 131 -15.31 -8.40 18.10
C THR A 131 -16.13 -8.95 19.26
N GLY A 132 -15.95 -10.23 19.64
CA GLY A 132 -16.82 -10.95 20.58
C GLY A 132 -18.20 -11.27 20.00
N ASN A 133 -18.44 -11.01 18.72
CA ASN A 133 -19.72 -11.23 18.06
C ASN A 133 -19.75 -12.60 17.37
N ALA A 134 -20.43 -13.57 17.96
CA ALA A 134 -20.57 -14.91 17.41
C ALA A 134 -21.47 -14.98 16.16
N ASP A 135 -22.38 -14.02 15.99
CA ASP A 135 -23.36 -14.01 14.90
C ASP A 135 -22.80 -13.42 13.60
N LEU A 136 -21.55 -12.93 13.60
CA LEU A 136 -20.88 -12.34 12.46
C LEU A 136 -20.78 -13.38 11.33
N LYS A 137 -21.11 -12.96 10.12
CA LYS A 137 -21.07 -13.79 8.92
C LYS A 137 -19.97 -13.32 7.95
N LEU A 138 -19.63 -14.18 7.03
CA LEU A 138 -18.61 -13.87 6.01
C LEU A 138 -19.01 -12.67 5.14
N GLU A 139 -20.28 -12.53 4.84
CA GLU A 139 -20.86 -11.43 4.05
C GLU A 139 -20.73 -10.06 4.73
N ASP A 140 -20.53 -10.03 6.04
CA ASP A 140 -20.32 -8.81 6.82
C ASP A 140 -18.86 -8.31 6.71
N LEU A 141 -17.94 -9.16 6.23
CA LEU A 141 -16.54 -8.84 6.08
C LEU A 141 -16.26 -8.35 4.66
N ARG A 142 -15.57 -7.22 4.54
CA ARG A 142 -15.14 -6.68 3.25
C ARG A 142 -13.63 -6.83 3.10
N GLN A 143 -13.20 -7.75 2.24
CA GLN A 143 -11.77 -7.86 1.92
C GLN A 143 -11.30 -6.60 1.19
N ASP A 144 -10.07 -6.17 1.47
CA ASP A 144 -9.41 -5.07 0.79
C ASP A 144 -9.38 -5.34 -0.73
N GLU A 145 -9.66 -4.31 -1.53
CA GLU A 145 -9.71 -4.41 -3.00
C GLU A 145 -8.33 -4.19 -3.64
N ASP A 146 -7.40 -3.60 -2.89
CA ASP A 146 -6.06 -3.31 -3.34
C ASP A 146 -5.21 -4.59 -3.45
N CYS A 147 -4.16 -4.49 -4.26
CA CYS A 147 -3.18 -5.55 -4.43
C CYS A 147 -1.86 -5.21 -3.73
N LEU A 148 -1.11 -6.24 -3.36
CA LEU A 148 0.25 -6.09 -2.88
C LEU A 148 1.18 -5.64 -4.02
N ASP A 149 2.17 -4.82 -3.68
CA ASP A 149 3.27 -4.47 -4.56
C ASP A 149 3.93 -5.74 -5.11
N THR A 150 4.24 -5.76 -6.40
CA THR A 150 4.87 -6.91 -7.06
C THR A 150 6.19 -7.31 -6.39
N TRP A 151 6.98 -6.34 -5.92
CA TRP A 151 8.22 -6.60 -5.20
C TRP A 151 7.99 -7.25 -3.84
N PHE A 152 6.85 -6.99 -3.20
CA PHE A 152 6.51 -7.60 -1.91
C PHE A 152 6.36 -9.12 -2.03
N SER A 153 5.81 -9.63 -3.11
CA SER A 153 5.63 -11.07 -3.34
C SER A 153 6.80 -11.71 -4.09
N SER A 154 7.49 -10.98 -4.97
CA SER A 154 8.55 -11.54 -5.81
C SER A 154 9.77 -12.02 -5.03
N TRP A 155 10.12 -11.39 -3.92
CA TRP A 155 11.24 -11.82 -3.08
C TRP A 155 10.97 -13.14 -2.32
N LEU A 156 9.71 -13.58 -2.27
CA LEU A 156 9.35 -14.89 -1.74
C LEU A 156 9.71 -16.04 -2.68
N TRP A 157 10.00 -15.76 -3.96
CA TRP A 157 10.32 -16.74 -4.97
C TRP A 157 11.41 -17.73 -4.55
N PRO A 158 12.59 -17.32 -4.05
CA PRO A 158 13.61 -18.27 -3.60
C PRO A 158 13.12 -19.16 -2.46
N ILE A 159 12.29 -18.63 -1.56
CA ILE A 159 11.73 -19.35 -0.41
C ILE A 159 10.78 -20.44 -0.91
N SER A 160 9.91 -20.12 -1.86
CA SER A 160 8.92 -21.06 -2.39
C SER A 160 9.54 -22.17 -3.23
N LEU A 161 10.61 -21.88 -3.98
CA LEU A 161 11.29 -22.87 -4.81
C LEU A 161 12.11 -23.88 -4.00
N PHE A 162 12.73 -23.44 -2.92
CA PHE A 162 13.62 -24.29 -2.13
C PHE A 162 12.95 -24.86 -0.87
N GLU A 163 11.61 -24.75 -0.77
CA GLU A 163 10.83 -25.22 0.38
C GLU A 163 11.38 -24.75 1.74
N VAL A 164 11.99 -23.55 1.76
CA VAL A 164 12.62 -22.97 2.97
C VAL A 164 11.60 -22.77 4.09
N SER A 165 10.31 -22.74 3.77
CA SER A 165 9.21 -22.71 4.72
C SER A 165 9.17 -23.93 5.66
N THR A 166 9.85 -25.05 5.28
CA THR A 166 10.01 -26.26 6.10
C THR A 166 11.27 -26.22 6.99
N ILE A 167 12.15 -25.26 6.81
CA ILE A 167 13.30 -25.08 7.71
C ILE A 167 12.77 -24.55 9.05
N ARG A 168 12.55 -25.44 9.99
CA ARG A 168 12.36 -25.09 11.40
C ARG A 168 13.60 -24.31 11.82
N VAL A 169 13.43 -23.00 12.05
CA VAL A 169 14.44 -22.22 12.80
C VAL A 169 14.46 -22.77 14.21
N THR A 170 15.30 -23.76 14.45
CA THR A 170 15.62 -24.19 15.80
C THR A 170 16.36 -23.04 16.46
N ARG A 171 15.65 -22.29 17.30
CA ARG A 171 16.29 -21.34 18.21
C ARG A 171 17.29 -22.13 19.08
N ARG A 172 18.55 -21.85 18.92
CA ARG A 172 19.58 -22.15 19.94
C ARG A 172 19.70 -20.97 20.88
#